data_6178b5fe9bd6b5e2e59be3db521b4fdd
#
_entry.id   6178b5fe9bd6b5e2e59be3db521b4fdd
#
_cell.length_a   1.000
_cell.length_b   1.000
_cell.length_c   1.000
_cell.angle_alpha   90.00
_cell.angle_beta   90.00
_cell.angle_gamma   90.00
#
_symmetry.space_group_name_H-M   'P 1'
#
loop_
_entity.id
_entity.type
_entity.pdbx_description
1 polymer ?
#
loop_
_entity_poly.entity_id
_entity_poly.type
_entity_poly.pdbx_seq_one_letter_code
_entity_poly.pdbx_strand_id
1 'polypeptide(L)'
;MNGRARTASSAAAAVAALVVALASGVKELPGTWRWLSGQRTEFESFTASQRMQEPGTAQLLPVDAFDFFRLELRDSDTFYLAVRSGGFAAGVDRAQAGRIFSRFYLLPAIQVDSPAKADVVLTVGIDPHSLGVPLGPVAKFSGGNYLAARVQR
;
A
#
# COMPACT_ATOMS: atom_id res chain seq x y z
N MET A 1 -2.35 6.02 -62.43
CA MET A 1 -3.52 6.53 -61.70
C MET A 1 -3.95 5.68 -60.48
N ASN A 2 -2.99 5.23 -59.63
CA ASN A 2 -3.35 4.28 -58.51
C ASN A 2 -3.03 4.81 -57.10
N GLY A 3 -2.70 6.09 -56.92
CA GLY A 3 -2.35 6.61 -55.59
C GLY A 3 -3.53 7.06 -54.71
N ARG A 4 -4.61 7.54 -55.34
CA ARG A 4 -5.76 8.11 -54.60
C ARG A 4 -6.68 7.06 -53.95
N ALA A 5 -6.71 5.86 -54.49
CA ALA A 5 -7.56 4.78 -53.93
C ALA A 5 -7.02 4.17 -52.62
N ARG A 6 -5.66 4.15 -52.46
CA ARG A 6 -5.02 3.62 -51.26
C ARG A 6 -5.15 4.54 -50.05
N THR A 7 -5.13 5.86 -50.24
CA THR A 7 -5.27 6.84 -49.16
C THR A 7 -6.70 6.90 -48.61
N ALA A 8 -7.71 6.71 -49.43
CA ALA A 8 -9.12 6.67 -49.00
C ALA A 8 -9.44 5.44 -48.19
N SER A 9 -8.85 4.28 -48.52
CA SER A 9 -9.01 3.04 -47.76
C SER A 9 -8.40 3.09 -46.37
N SER A 10 -7.22 3.72 -46.22
CA SER A 10 -6.56 3.87 -44.93
C SER A 10 -7.26 4.86 -43.99
N ALA A 11 -7.83 5.93 -44.52
CA ALA A 11 -8.63 6.88 -43.76
C ALA A 11 -9.94 6.25 -43.24
N ALA A 12 -10.61 5.48 -44.07
CA ALA A 12 -11.82 4.76 -43.69
C ALA A 12 -11.56 3.72 -42.60
N ALA A 13 -10.44 3.00 -42.67
CA ALA A 13 -10.01 2.04 -41.64
C ALA A 13 -9.70 2.72 -40.32
N ALA A 14 -9.01 3.88 -40.35
CA ALA A 14 -8.71 4.64 -39.15
C ALA A 14 -9.95 5.20 -38.46
N VAL A 15 -10.92 5.70 -39.24
CA VAL A 15 -12.21 6.17 -38.72
C VAL A 15 -12.99 5.02 -38.11
N ALA A 16 -13.06 3.84 -38.76
CA ALA A 16 -13.71 2.67 -38.22
C ALA A 16 -13.10 2.19 -36.92
N ALA A 17 -11.75 2.16 -36.82
CA ALA A 17 -11.04 1.80 -35.59
C ALA A 17 -11.32 2.80 -34.45
N LEU A 18 -11.36 4.10 -34.75
CA LEU A 18 -11.70 5.13 -33.76
C LEU A 18 -13.15 4.97 -33.24
N VAL A 19 -14.10 4.72 -34.13
CA VAL A 19 -15.50 4.49 -33.75
C VAL A 19 -15.66 3.26 -32.88
N VAL A 20 -14.96 2.16 -33.17
CA VAL A 20 -14.98 0.93 -32.35
C VAL A 20 -14.34 1.21 -30.99
N ALA A 21 -13.22 1.94 -30.93
CA ALA A 21 -12.57 2.30 -29.68
C ALA A 21 -13.45 3.18 -28.79
N LEU A 22 -14.13 4.17 -29.38
CA LEU A 22 -15.08 5.03 -28.68
C LEU A 22 -16.30 4.26 -28.19
N ALA A 23 -16.88 3.40 -29.02
CA ALA A 23 -18.03 2.58 -28.66
C ALA A 23 -17.69 1.58 -27.54
N SER A 24 -16.51 0.98 -27.57
CA SER A 24 -16.03 0.10 -26.50
C SER A 24 -15.82 0.88 -25.20
N GLY A 25 -15.21 2.06 -25.26
CA GLY A 25 -15.02 2.92 -24.09
C GLY A 25 -16.35 3.35 -23.46
N VAL A 26 -17.33 3.76 -24.28
CA VAL A 26 -18.66 4.16 -23.79
C VAL A 26 -19.40 3.00 -23.12
N LYS A 27 -19.21 1.76 -23.61
CA LYS A 27 -19.86 0.57 -23.04
C LYS A 27 -19.34 0.25 -21.63
N GLU A 28 -18.07 0.52 -21.37
CA GLU A 28 -17.45 0.29 -20.06
C GLU A 28 -17.68 1.43 -19.05
N LEU A 29 -18.02 2.64 -19.52
CA LEU A 29 -18.24 3.82 -18.67
C LEU A 29 -19.28 3.59 -17.56
N PRO A 30 -20.45 2.96 -17.77
CA PRO A 30 -21.42 2.76 -16.70
C PRO A 30 -20.89 1.85 -15.58
N GLY A 31 -20.13 0.83 -15.92
CA GLY A 31 -19.49 -0.06 -14.94
C GLY A 31 -18.43 0.66 -14.13
N THR A 32 -17.55 1.38 -14.81
CA THR A 32 -16.49 2.19 -14.19
C THR A 32 -17.09 3.30 -13.30
N TRP A 33 -18.15 3.96 -13.76
CA TRP A 33 -18.84 5.00 -12.98
C TRP A 33 -19.51 4.43 -11.72
N ARG A 34 -20.18 3.29 -11.81
CA ARG A 34 -20.77 2.61 -10.65
C ARG A 34 -19.71 2.20 -9.64
N TRP A 35 -18.59 1.67 -10.12
CA TRP A 35 -17.46 1.30 -9.27
C TRP A 35 -16.88 2.54 -8.56
N LEU A 36 -16.59 3.63 -9.31
CA LEU A 36 -16.10 4.89 -8.75
C LEU A 36 -17.08 5.53 -7.76
N SER A 37 -18.37 5.52 -8.07
CA SER A 37 -19.37 6.08 -7.15
C SER A 37 -19.51 5.25 -5.88
N GLY A 38 -19.42 3.92 -5.98
CA GLY A 38 -19.37 3.03 -4.81
C GLY A 38 -18.15 3.30 -3.93
N GLN A 39 -16.97 3.39 -4.55
CA GLN A 39 -15.72 3.76 -3.85
C GLN A 39 -15.83 5.13 -3.18
N ARG A 40 -16.39 6.13 -3.88
CA ARG A 40 -16.58 7.47 -3.32
C ARG A 40 -17.43 7.45 -2.06
N THR A 41 -18.57 6.74 -2.08
CA THR A 41 -19.47 6.65 -0.93
C THR A 41 -18.78 5.96 0.25
N GLU A 42 -18.01 4.92 -0.02
CA GLU A 42 -17.21 4.22 0.99
C GLU A 42 -16.13 5.16 1.57
N PHE A 43 -15.37 5.85 0.72
CA PHE A 43 -14.36 6.83 1.14
C PHE A 43 -14.92 8.02 1.92
N GLU A 44 -16.15 8.47 1.63
CA GLU A 44 -16.79 9.57 2.35
C GLU A 44 -17.10 9.19 3.81
N SER A 45 -17.29 7.93 4.12
CA SER A 45 -17.51 7.43 5.49
C SER A 45 -16.23 7.37 6.33
N PHE A 46 -15.05 7.43 5.69
CA PHE A 46 -13.76 7.29 6.37
C PHE A 46 -13.30 8.59 7.03
N THR A 47 -12.62 8.45 8.16
CA THR A 47 -11.86 9.55 8.77
C THR A 47 -10.72 9.98 7.84
N ALA A 48 -10.14 11.16 8.07
CA ALA A 48 -9.01 11.66 7.28
C ALA A 48 -7.82 10.67 7.31
N SER A 49 -7.55 10.06 8.46
CA SER A 49 -6.50 9.04 8.63
C SER A 49 -6.83 7.79 7.82
N GLN A 50 -8.04 7.27 7.88
CA GLN A 50 -8.49 6.14 7.09
C GLN A 50 -8.41 6.40 5.59
N ARG A 51 -8.81 7.58 5.10
CA ARG A 51 -8.71 7.94 3.67
C ARG A 51 -7.29 7.92 3.13
N MET A 52 -6.30 8.33 3.94
CA MET A 52 -4.90 8.27 3.54
C MET A 52 -4.34 6.85 3.50
N GLN A 53 -4.92 5.93 4.26
CA GLN A 53 -4.38 4.59 4.48
C GLN A 53 -5.10 3.49 3.67
N GLU A 54 -6.35 3.74 3.25
CA GLU A 54 -7.25 2.71 2.71
C GLU A 54 -6.77 1.99 1.44
N PRO A 55 -6.21 2.62 0.41
CA PRO A 55 -5.97 1.91 -0.85
C PRO A 55 -5.00 0.73 -0.77
N GLY A 56 -4.24 0.61 0.30
CA GLY A 56 -3.23 -0.44 0.38
C GLY A 56 -3.13 -1.18 1.70
N THR A 57 -3.73 -0.68 2.76
CA THR A 57 -3.47 -1.14 4.13
C THR A 57 -4.61 -1.90 4.77
N ALA A 58 -5.86 -1.65 4.40
CA ALA A 58 -7.02 -2.33 4.98
C ALA A 58 -6.91 -3.86 4.94
N GLN A 59 -6.17 -4.39 3.98
CA GLN A 59 -5.95 -5.82 3.82
C GLN A 59 -4.64 -6.32 4.45
N LEU A 60 -3.68 -5.45 4.77
CA LEU A 60 -2.35 -5.82 5.26
C LEU A 60 -2.21 -5.65 6.76
N LEU A 61 -2.48 -4.46 7.25
CA LEU A 61 -2.42 -4.10 8.65
C LEU A 61 -3.60 -3.18 8.97
N PRO A 62 -4.25 -3.33 10.12
CA PRO A 62 -5.29 -2.40 10.55
C PRO A 62 -4.72 -0.98 10.66
N VAL A 63 -5.55 0.01 10.36
CA VAL A 63 -5.19 1.44 10.49
C VAL A 63 -4.63 1.76 11.87
N ASP A 64 -5.28 1.23 12.91
CA ASP A 64 -4.89 1.44 14.30
C ASP A 64 -3.48 0.93 14.62
N ALA A 65 -2.99 -0.08 13.88
CA ALA A 65 -1.63 -0.58 14.04
C ALA A 65 -0.59 0.43 13.51
N PHE A 66 -0.89 1.12 12.41
CA PHE A 66 -0.02 2.18 11.91
C PHE A 66 -0.05 3.41 12.81
N ASP A 67 -1.20 3.78 13.35
CA ASP A 67 -1.31 4.86 14.33
C ASP A 67 -0.53 4.52 15.60
N PHE A 68 -0.61 3.30 16.08
CA PHE A 68 0.23 2.81 17.18
C PHE A 68 1.73 2.92 16.83
N PHE A 69 2.16 2.47 15.67
CA PHE A 69 3.56 2.59 15.26
C PHE A 69 4.04 4.04 15.15
N ARG A 70 3.18 4.94 14.66
CA ARG A 70 3.48 6.38 14.61
C ARG A 70 3.69 6.99 15.98
N LEU A 71 2.93 6.57 16.99
CA LEU A 71 3.09 7.04 18.36
C LEU A 71 4.42 6.61 18.99
N GLU A 72 4.95 5.46 18.57
CA GLU A 72 6.22 4.92 19.06
C GLU A 72 7.46 5.49 18.33
N LEU A 73 7.26 6.13 17.17
CA LEU A 73 8.31 6.72 16.35
C LEU A 73 8.43 8.22 16.58
N ARG A 74 9.66 8.72 16.56
CA ARG A 74 9.98 10.14 16.43
C ARG A 74 10.28 10.47 14.97
N ASP A 75 10.13 11.72 14.60
CA ASP A 75 10.36 12.18 13.22
C ASP A 75 11.77 11.87 12.69
N SER A 76 12.76 11.82 13.58
CA SER A 76 14.16 11.55 13.24
C SER A 76 14.55 10.07 13.36
N ASP A 77 13.65 9.20 13.81
CA ASP A 77 13.99 7.80 14.03
C ASP A 77 14.15 7.05 12.70
N THR A 78 15.05 6.08 12.72
CA THR A 78 15.08 5.01 11.74
C THR A 78 14.32 3.81 12.27
N PHE A 79 13.56 3.10 11.42
CA PHE A 79 12.82 1.93 11.85
C PHE A 79 13.05 0.71 10.96
N TYR A 80 12.97 -0.46 11.56
CA TYR A 80 12.92 -1.74 10.87
C TYR A 80 11.58 -2.41 11.10
N LEU A 81 10.88 -2.81 10.02
CA LEU A 81 9.62 -3.51 10.11
C LEU A 81 9.80 -4.99 9.77
N ALA A 82 9.51 -5.86 10.75
CA ALA A 82 9.42 -7.30 10.56
C ALA A 82 7.96 -7.75 10.58
N VAL A 83 7.52 -8.38 9.50
CA VAL A 83 6.17 -8.94 9.38
C VAL A 83 6.28 -10.44 9.19
N ARG A 84 5.47 -11.21 9.89
CA ARG A 84 5.40 -12.67 9.69
C ARG A 84 5.01 -12.96 8.24
N SER A 85 5.84 -13.73 7.55
CA SER A 85 5.54 -14.22 6.20
C SER A 85 4.24 -15.00 6.19
N GLY A 86 3.43 -14.79 5.18
CA GLY A 86 2.16 -15.47 4.99
C GLY A 86 1.57 -15.07 3.64
N GLY A 87 0.82 -16.00 3.04
CA GLY A 87 0.16 -15.73 1.75
C GLY A 87 -0.76 -14.53 1.84
N PHE A 88 -0.63 -13.66 0.88
CA PHE A 88 -1.51 -12.54 0.64
C PHE A 88 -2.23 -12.74 -0.71
N ALA A 89 -3.38 -12.10 -0.91
CA ALA A 89 -4.11 -12.21 -2.17
C ALA A 89 -3.20 -11.85 -3.37
N ALA A 90 -3.36 -12.53 -4.48
CA ALA A 90 -2.66 -12.29 -5.74
C ALA A 90 -1.12 -12.54 -5.73
N GLY A 91 -0.62 -13.43 -4.87
CA GLY A 91 0.80 -13.85 -4.93
C GLY A 91 1.80 -12.85 -4.35
N VAL A 92 1.34 -11.79 -3.68
CA VAL A 92 2.21 -10.86 -2.96
C VAL A 92 2.46 -11.37 -1.55
N ASP A 93 3.73 -11.41 -1.13
CA ASP A 93 4.08 -11.72 0.25
C ASP A 93 3.68 -10.54 1.17
N ARG A 94 2.94 -10.87 2.25
CA ARG A 94 2.52 -9.88 3.26
C ARG A 94 3.69 -9.07 3.81
N ALA A 95 4.84 -9.71 4.02
CA ALA A 95 6.03 -9.04 4.53
C ALA A 95 6.58 -8.02 3.54
N GLN A 96 6.57 -8.33 2.24
CA GLN A 96 7.02 -7.41 1.20
C GLN A 96 6.07 -6.21 1.08
N ALA A 97 4.77 -6.46 1.02
CA ALA A 97 3.78 -5.40 0.95
C ALA A 97 3.82 -4.50 2.19
N GLY A 98 3.88 -5.07 3.40
CA GLY A 98 4.01 -4.31 4.63
C GLY A 98 5.22 -3.37 4.63
N ARG A 99 6.38 -3.85 4.15
CA ARG A 99 7.60 -3.03 4.02
C ARG A 99 7.46 -1.88 3.02
N ILE A 100 6.78 -2.11 1.91
CA ILE A 100 6.58 -1.06 0.90
C ILE A 100 5.65 0.02 1.48
N PHE A 101 4.51 -0.37 2.02
CA PHE A 101 3.51 0.58 2.52
C PHE A 101 3.98 1.35 3.74
N SER A 102 4.70 0.71 4.69
CA SER A 102 5.20 1.40 5.88
C SER A 102 6.11 2.58 5.57
N ARG A 103 6.86 2.54 4.45
CA ARG A 103 7.70 3.68 4.02
C ARG A 103 6.91 4.96 3.78
N PHE A 104 5.66 4.84 3.37
CA PHE A 104 4.81 6.01 3.10
C PHE A 104 4.04 6.44 4.34
N TYR A 105 3.52 5.49 5.12
CA TYR A 105 2.63 5.79 6.24
C TYR A 105 3.34 6.21 7.52
N LEU A 106 4.59 5.79 7.69
CA LEU A 106 5.39 6.12 8.86
C LEU A 106 6.36 7.29 8.65
N LEU A 107 6.23 8.02 7.53
CA LEU A 107 6.97 9.26 7.34
C LEU A 107 6.68 10.25 8.48
N PRO A 108 7.68 11.04 8.92
CA PRO A 108 9.00 11.22 8.30
C PRO A 108 10.08 10.21 8.75
N ALA A 109 9.75 9.25 9.64
CA ALA A 109 10.71 8.22 10.03
C ALA A 109 11.20 7.39 8.83
N ILE A 110 12.47 6.97 8.85
CA ILE A 110 13.12 6.32 7.70
C ILE A 110 13.22 4.82 7.93
N GLN A 111 12.68 4.03 6.99
CA GLN A 111 12.83 2.58 7.05
C GLN A 111 14.21 2.13 6.62
N VAL A 112 14.80 1.25 7.43
CA VAL A 112 16.09 0.60 7.16
C VAL A 112 15.92 -0.90 6.85
N ASP A 113 16.95 -1.50 6.25
CA ASP A 113 16.95 -2.88 5.76
C ASP A 113 17.40 -3.92 6.82
N SER A 114 17.88 -3.45 7.96
CA SER A 114 18.40 -4.31 9.03
C SER A 114 17.98 -3.81 10.41
N PRO A 115 17.60 -4.71 11.35
CA PRO A 115 17.27 -4.31 12.71
C PRO A 115 18.43 -3.66 13.45
N ALA A 116 19.68 -4.02 13.12
CA ALA A 116 20.86 -3.44 13.74
C ALA A 116 21.11 -1.97 13.39
N LYS A 117 20.53 -1.49 12.28
CA LYS A 117 20.61 -0.09 11.85
C LYS A 117 19.44 0.76 12.34
N ALA A 118 18.41 0.15 12.90
CA ALA A 118 17.21 0.83 13.33
C ALA A 118 17.36 1.44 14.73
N ASP A 119 16.66 2.54 14.97
CA ASP A 119 16.45 3.09 16.31
C ASP A 119 15.24 2.42 16.98
N VAL A 120 14.26 2.00 16.15
CA VAL A 120 13.05 1.32 16.60
C VAL A 120 12.79 0.10 15.72
N VAL A 121 12.47 -1.02 16.36
CA VAL A 121 12.01 -2.23 15.69
C VAL A 121 10.50 -2.32 15.85
N LEU A 122 9.79 -2.47 14.73
CA LEU A 122 8.36 -2.69 14.64
C LEU A 122 8.13 -4.13 14.18
N THR A 123 7.26 -4.88 14.85
CA THR A 123 6.98 -6.26 14.46
C THR A 123 5.49 -6.55 14.38
N VAL A 124 5.13 -7.43 13.45
CA VAL A 124 3.77 -7.92 13.24
C VAL A 124 3.76 -9.44 13.31
N GLY A 125 3.20 -9.99 14.37
CA GLY A 125 3.14 -11.43 14.60
C GLY A 125 4.50 -12.12 14.79
N ILE A 126 5.54 -11.35 15.12
CA ILE A 126 6.92 -11.83 15.38
C ILE A 126 7.35 -11.29 16.73
N ASP A 127 8.01 -12.11 17.52
CA ASP A 127 8.67 -11.64 18.75
C ASP A 127 9.89 -10.76 18.37
N PRO A 128 9.93 -9.49 18.79
CA PRO A 128 11.04 -8.61 18.47
C PRO A 128 12.39 -9.11 19.02
N HIS A 129 12.41 -9.86 20.12
CA HIS A 129 13.64 -10.45 20.67
C HIS A 129 14.27 -11.50 19.74
N SER A 130 13.47 -12.10 18.85
CA SER A 130 13.99 -13.04 17.83
C SER A 130 14.86 -12.39 16.76
N LEU A 131 14.90 -11.06 16.69
CA LEU A 131 15.68 -10.32 15.69
C LEU A 131 17.17 -10.15 16.06
N GLY A 132 17.58 -10.60 17.23
CA GLY A 132 19.00 -10.66 17.63
C GLY A 132 19.64 -9.29 17.92
N VAL A 133 18.84 -8.27 18.23
CA VAL A 133 19.31 -6.95 18.66
C VAL A 133 18.89 -6.66 20.10
N PRO A 134 19.72 -5.95 20.90
CA PRO A 134 19.34 -5.57 22.25
C PRO A 134 18.17 -4.56 22.19
N LEU A 135 17.10 -4.86 22.92
CA LEU A 135 15.89 -4.07 22.92
C LEU A 135 15.56 -3.52 24.29
N GLY A 136 14.99 -2.33 24.31
CA GLY A 136 14.36 -1.73 25.47
C GLY A 136 12.97 -2.31 25.74
N PRO A 137 12.17 -1.65 26.57
CA PRO A 137 10.79 -2.06 26.84
C PRO A 137 9.99 -2.22 25.55
N VAL A 138 9.17 -3.27 25.47
CA VAL A 138 8.35 -3.57 24.31
C VAL A 138 6.96 -3.00 24.53
N ALA A 139 6.59 -2.02 23.71
CA ALA A 139 5.21 -1.54 23.61
C ALA A 139 4.37 -2.55 22.80
N LYS A 140 3.11 -2.74 23.21
CA LYS A 140 2.21 -3.76 22.65
C LYS A 140 0.86 -3.15 22.27
N PHE A 141 0.33 -3.57 21.14
CA PHE A 141 -1.00 -3.22 20.66
C PHE A 141 -1.76 -4.47 20.20
N SER A 142 -3.10 -4.45 20.38
CA SER A 142 -4.02 -5.51 19.91
C SER A 142 -3.59 -6.92 20.30
N GLY A 143 -3.59 -7.20 21.60
CA GLY A 143 -3.28 -8.55 22.12
C GLY A 143 -1.84 -9.03 21.89
N GLY A 144 -0.93 -8.10 21.55
CA GLY A 144 0.50 -8.42 21.33
C GLY A 144 0.86 -8.86 19.91
N ASN A 145 -0.06 -8.69 18.95
CA ASN A 145 0.27 -8.96 17.54
C ASN A 145 1.12 -7.87 16.88
N TYR A 146 1.06 -6.65 17.40
CA TYR A 146 1.81 -5.49 16.94
C TYR A 146 2.69 -5.02 18.08
N LEU A 147 3.98 -5.00 17.85
CA LEU A 147 4.97 -4.69 18.88
C LEU A 147 5.95 -3.64 18.35
N ALA A 148 6.35 -2.74 19.24
CA ALA A 148 7.39 -1.74 18.98
C ALA A 148 8.41 -1.75 20.12
N ALA A 149 9.70 -1.67 19.80
CA ALA A 149 10.75 -1.59 20.80
C ALA A 149 11.91 -0.76 20.30
N ARG A 150 12.50 0.06 21.17
CA ARG A 150 13.73 0.80 20.87
C ARG A 150 14.93 -0.10 20.96
N VAL A 151 15.84 0.04 19.99
CA VAL A 151 17.13 -0.64 20.00
C VAL A 151 18.04 0.06 21.02
N GLN A 152 18.64 -0.72 21.90
CA GLN A 152 19.63 -0.25 22.85
C GLN A 152 21.02 -0.29 22.19
N ARG A 153 21.69 0.84 22.15
CA ARG A 153 23.06 0.98 21.65
C ARG A 153 24.02 1.25 22.77
#